data_835fb233ca95771e3d4f6a82aaa523b7
#
_entry.id   835fb233ca95771e3d4f6a82aaa523b7
#
_cell.length_a   1.000
_cell.length_b   1.000
_cell.length_c   1.000
_cell.angle_alpha   90.00
_cell.angle_beta   90.00
_cell.angle_gamma   90.00
#
_symmetry.space_group_name_H-M   'P 1'
#
loop_
_entity.id
_entity.type
_entity.pdbx_description
1 polymer ?
#
loop_
_entity_poly.entity_id
_entity_poly.type
_entity_poly.pdbx_seq_one_letter_code
_entity_poly.pdbx_strand_id
1 'polypeptide(L)'
;LIVISIKNKKAKIFMKGLVSSKKIIKNYNFTNKNDSSGFKDELLLYLKKQIFELVKEQNIIDISTPAFLNINLNIKKNNDLYNIQKILNEIDLVENFQVREINNKNANIKIKYYGKTNVISEKLLKKGIKIDLDNETWKVSLN
;
A
#
# COMPACT_ATOMS: atom_id res chain seq x y z
N LEU A 1 11.19 -10.36 -14.11
CA LEU A 1 11.57 -10.86 -15.44
C LEU A 1 10.99 -9.94 -16.50
N ILE A 2 11.83 -9.44 -17.38
CA ILE A 2 11.43 -8.71 -18.58
C ILE A 2 12.07 -9.42 -19.77
N VAL A 3 11.25 -9.82 -20.75
CA VAL A 3 11.71 -10.43 -22.00
C VAL A 3 11.31 -9.51 -23.15
N ILE A 4 12.27 -9.19 -24.01
CA ILE A 4 12.07 -8.29 -25.15
C ILE A 4 12.47 -9.02 -26.42
N SER A 5 11.54 -9.11 -27.36
CA SER A 5 11.79 -9.62 -28.70
C SER A 5 11.73 -8.45 -29.71
N ILE A 6 12.83 -8.21 -30.41
CA ILE A 6 12.94 -7.10 -31.36
C ILE A 6 13.00 -7.65 -32.79
N LYS A 7 12.16 -7.11 -33.67
CA LYS A 7 12.16 -7.39 -35.10
C LYS A 7 11.71 -6.15 -35.87
N ASN A 8 12.51 -5.73 -36.86
CA ASN A 8 12.19 -4.62 -37.78
C ASN A 8 11.70 -3.35 -37.07
N LYS A 9 12.50 -2.80 -36.14
CA LYS A 9 12.15 -1.60 -35.33
C LYS A 9 10.86 -1.71 -34.51
N LYS A 10 10.40 -2.94 -34.24
CA LYS A 10 9.27 -3.26 -33.37
C LYS A 10 9.77 -4.11 -32.21
N ALA A 11 9.30 -3.85 -31.01
CA ALA A 11 9.59 -4.66 -29.85
C ALA A 11 8.33 -5.22 -29.23
N LYS A 12 8.29 -6.52 -28.98
CA LYS A 12 7.30 -7.17 -28.12
C LYS A 12 7.94 -7.36 -26.74
N ILE A 13 7.25 -6.89 -25.72
CA ILE A 13 7.78 -6.86 -24.37
C ILE A 13 6.83 -7.68 -23.50
N PHE A 14 7.37 -8.69 -22.84
CA PHE A 14 6.69 -9.45 -21.81
C PHE A 14 7.29 -9.09 -20.44
N MET A 15 6.44 -8.64 -19.52
CA MET A 15 6.82 -8.34 -18.14
C MET A 15 6.11 -9.25 -17.17
N LYS A 16 6.86 -9.86 -16.24
CA LYS A 16 6.34 -10.66 -15.13
C LYS A 16 7.10 -10.32 -13.87
N GLY A 17 6.39 -9.98 -12.80
CA GLY A 17 7.00 -9.62 -11.54
C GLY A 17 6.00 -9.53 -10.39
N LEU A 18 6.48 -9.02 -9.26
CA LEU A 18 5.69 -8.68 -8.09
C LEU A 18 5.78 -7.17 -7.87
N VAL A 19 4.65 -6.51 -7.76
CA VAL A 19 4.56 -5.11 -7.34
C VAL A 19 3.57 -5.05 -6.18
N SER A 20 4.02 -4.56 -5.03
CA SER A 20 3.21 -4.52 -3.80
C SER A 20 2.57 -5.87 -3.47
N SER A 21 3.36 -6.96 -3.52
CA SER A 21 2.94 -8.37 -3.29
C SER A 21 1.93 -8.94 -4.28
N LYS A 22 1.53 -8.18 -5.31
CA LYS A 22 0.67 -8.69 -6.39
C LYS A 22 1.48 -9.14 -7.58
N LYS A 23 1.17 -10.35 -8.09
CA LYS A 23 1.77 -10.86 -9.32
C LYS A 23 1.21 -10.10 -10.52
N ILE A 24 2.11 -9.53 -11.31
CA ILE A 24 1.78 -8.80 -12.54
C ILE A 24 2.33 -9.56 -13.73
N ILE A 25 1.50 -9.70 -14.75
CA ILE A 25 1.87 -10.19 -16.08
C ILE A 25 1.30 -9.20 -17.08
N LYS A 26 2.16 -8.55 -17.86
CA LYS A 26 1.77 -7.57 -18.88
C LYS A 26 2.53 -7.80 -20.17
N ASN A 27 1.85 -7.57 -21.29
CA ASN A 27 2.43 -7.59 -22.63
C ASN A 27 2.30 -6.20 -23.23
N TYR A 28 3.40 -5.71 -23.82
CA TYR A 28 3.42 -4.43 -24.53
C TYR A 28 4.00 -4.58 -25.91
N ASN A 29 3.53 -3.76 -26.83
CA ASN A 29 4.10 -3.61 -28.16
C ASN A 29 4.64 -2.20 -28.31
N PHE A 30 5.90 -2.09 -28.68
CA PHE A 30 6.57 -0.82 -28.98
C PHE A 30 6.93 -0.78 -30.46
N THR A 31 6.60 0.33 -31.12
CA THR A 31 7.00 0.59 -32.51
C THR A 31 7.61 1.97 -32.56
N ASN A 32 8.85 2.06 -33.04
CA ASN A 32 9.45 3.35 -33.28
C ASN A 32 8.83 3.98 -34.54
N LYS A 33 8.32 5.20 -34.39
CA LYS A 33 7.72 5.96 -35.49
C LYS A 33 8.73 6.86 -36.21
N ASN A 34 9.88 7.11 -35.56
CA ASN A 34 10.93 7.97 -36.09
C ASN A 34 12.07 7.14 -36.67
N ASP A 35 12.55 7.53 -37.83
CA ASP A 35 13.66 6.81 -38.52
C ASP A 35 15.05 7.10 -37.91
N SER A 36 15.10 7.78 -36.78
CA SER A 36 16.32 8.20 -36.12
C SER A 36 17.06 7.05 -35.40
N SER A 37 18.35 7.22 -35.25
CA SER A 37 19.33 6.26 -34.70
C SER A 37 19.13 5.85 -33.24
N GLY A 38 18.05 6.30 -32.58
CA GLY A 38 17.79 6.15 -31.16
C GLY A 38 16.79 5.08 -30.73
N PHE A 39 16.52 4.02 -31.55
CA PHE A 39 15.54 2.97 -31.22
C PHE A 39 15.73 2.38 -29.82
N LYS A 40 16.97 2.13 -29.40
CA LYS A 40 17.27 1.55 -28.08
C LYS A 40 16.93 2.51 -26.95
N ASP A 41 17.25 3.79 -27.11
CA ASP A 41 16.99 4.82 -26.09
C ASP A 41 15.51 5.09 -25.94
N GLU A 42 14.79 5.18 -27.06
CA GLU A 42 13.34 5.33 -27.05
C GLU A 42 12.61 4.12 -26.44
N LEU A 43 13.07 2.90 -26.75
CA LEU A 43 12.56 1.68 -26.15
C LEU A 43 12.81 1.67 -24.64
N LEU A 44 14.01 2.10 -24.19
CA LEU A 44 14.35 2.19 -22.77
C LEU A 44 13.47 3.21 -22.04
N LEU A 45 13.26 4.37 -22.64
CA LEU A 45 12.36 5.41 -22.09
C LEU A 45 10.92 4.90 -21.99
N TYR A 46 10.44 4.23 -23.02
CA TYR A 46 9.14 3.60 -23.02
C TYR A 46 8.98 2.58 -21.89
N LEU A 47 9.98 1.69 -21.72
CA LEU A 47 9.99 0.70 -20.65
C LEU A 47 9.96 1.34 -19.26
N LYS A 48 10.79 2.36 -19.03
CA LYS A 48 10.80 3.11 -17.76
C LYS A 48 9.41 3.69 -17.46
N LYS A 49 8.75 4.27 -18.47
CA LYS A 49 7.39 4.81 -18.33
C LYS A 49 6.39 3.71 -17.97
N GLN A 50 6.41 2.56 -18.67
CA GLN A 50 5.49 1.45 -18.37
C GLN A 50 5.68 0.90 -16.94
N ILE A 51 6.94 0.75 -16.50
CA ILE A 51 7.24 0.30 -15.14
C ILE A 51 6.73 1.32 -14.11
N PHE A 52 6.96 2.61 -14.35
CA PHE A 52 6.49 3.67 -13.47
C PHE A 52 4.96 3.67 -13.33
N GLU A 53 4.22 3.56 -14.45
CA GLU A 53 2.75 3.49 -14.43
C GLU A 53 2.25 2.24 -13.70
N LEU A 54 2.90 1.08 -13.88
CA LEU A 54 2.55 -0.14 -13.13
C LEU A 54 2.72 0.02 -11.63
N VAL A 55 3.81 0.65 -11.19
CA VAL A 55 4.05 0.93 -9.76
C VAL A 55 3.04 1.92 -9.23
N LYS A 56 2.74 2.97 -10.00
CA LYS A 56 1.74 3.99 -9.66
C LYS A 56 0.34 3.36 -9.52
N GLU A 57 -0.11 2.56 -10.51
CA GLU A 57 -1.40 1.85 -10.46
C GLU A 57 -1.56 1.00 -9.19
N GLN A 58 -0.48 0.34 -8.74
CA GLN A 58 -0.52 -0.49 -7.55
C GLN A 58 -0.49 0.32 -6.24
N ASN A 59 0.00 1.55 -6.30
CA ASN A 59 0.10 2.45 -5.14
C ASN A 59 -1.06 3.46 -5.04
N ILE A 60 -1.96 3.49 -6.03
CA ILE A 60 -3.18 4.29 -5.92
C ILE A 60 -4.00 3.77 -4.72
N ILE A 61 -4.23 4.65 -3.77
CA ILE A 61 -5.12 4.40 -2.64
C ILE A 61 -6.55 4.51 -3.15
N ASP A 62 -7.32 3.44 -3.06
CA ASP A 62 -8.75 3.51 -3.32
C ASP A 62 -9.43 4.25 -2.15
N ILE A 63 -9.80 5.49 -2.41
CA ILE A 63 -10.52 6.35 -1.46
C ILE A 63 -12.04 6.33 -1.69
N SER A 64 -12.51 5.57 -2.66
CA SER A 64 -13.94 5.50 -2.98
C SER A 64 -14.71 4.62 -2.01
N THR A 65 -14.05 3.60 -1.46
CA THR A 65 -14.67 2.65 -0.53
C THR A 65 -13.89 2.59 0.78
N PRO A 66 -14.47 3.07 1.88
CA PRO A 66 -13.82 2.97 3.18
C PRO A 66 -13.81 1.53 3.69
N ALA A 67 -12.72 1.15 4.32
CA ALA A 67 -12.59 -0.12 5.04
C ALA A 67 -12.69 0.11 6.56
N PHE A 68 -12.96 -0.95 7.29
CA PHE A 68 -13.04 -0.92 8.75
C PHE A 68 -12.02 -1.86 9.37
N LEU A 69 -11.39 -1.42 10.43
CA LEU A 69 -10.46 -2.19 11.23
C LEU A 69 -10.87 -2.15 12.69
N ASN A 70 -10.98 -3.32 13.31
CA ASN A 70 -11.20 -3.41 14.75
C ASN A 70 -9.85 -3.68 15.43
N ILE A 71 -9.49 -2.83 16.37
CA ILE A 71 -8.28 -2.99 17.17
C ILE A 71 -8.64 -3.12 18.64
N ASN A 72 -7.91 -3.98 19.34
CA ASN A 72 -7.96 -4.09 20.79
C ASN A 72 -6.67 -3.50 21.37
N LEU A 73 -6.77 -2.32 21.97
CA LEU A 73 -5.65 -1.64 22.62
C LEU A 73 -5.40 -2.25 24.00
N ASN A 74 -4.21 -2.74 24.25
CA ASN A 74 -3.77 -3.12 25.60
C ASN A 74 -3.30 -1.89 26.35
N ILE A 75 -4.04 -1.48 27.38
CA ILE A 75 -3.78 -0.31 28.21
C ILE A 75 -2.80 -0.71 29.32
N LYS A 76 -1.58 -0.20 29.27
CA LYS A 76 -0.55 -0.37 30.29
C LYS A 76 -0.37 0.87 31.16
N LYS A 77 -0.64 2.04 30.57
CA LYS A 77 -0.52 3.36 31.23
C LYS A 77 -1.80 4.16 31.03
N ASN A 78 -2.11 5.01 31.97
CA ASN A 78 -3.35 5.83 31.94
C ASN A 78 -3.50 6.69 30.67
N ASN A 79 -2.38 7.05 30.04
CA ASN A 79 -2.37 7.88 28.82
C ASN A 79 -2.37 7.10 27.52
N ASP A 80 -2.37 5.77 27.54
CA ASP A 80 -2.26 4.96 26.31
C ASP A 80 -3.43 5.20 25.35
N LEU A 81 -4.64 5.33 25.88
CA LEU A 81 -5.81 5.64 25.07
C LEU A 81 -5.69 7.02 24.38
N TYR A 82 -5.26 8.02 25.12
CA TYR A 82 -5.03 9.35 24.56
C TYR A 82 -3.95 9.34 23.49
N ASN A 83 -2.85 8.64 23.73
CA ASN A 83 -1.74 8.55 22.79
C ASN A 83 -2.13 7.84 21.50
N ILE A 84 -2.88 6.72 21.57
CA ILE A 84 -3.35 6.03 20.37
C ILE A 84 -4.32 6.90 19.56
N GLN A 85 -5.21 7.64 20.22
CA GLN A 85 -6.14 8.56 19.56
C GLN A 85 -5.38 9.68 18.84
N LYS A 86 -4.34 10.24 19.46
CA LYS A 86 -3.48 11.25 18.82
C LYS A 86 -2.80 10.68 17.59
N ILE A 87 -2.22 9.48 17.69
CA ILE A 87 -1.56 8.81 16.54
C ILE A 87 -2.55 8.54 15.41
N LEU A 88 -3.76 8.06 15.72
CA LEU A 88 -4.78 7.81 14.71
C LEU A 88 -5.19 9.07 13.95
N ASN A 89 -5.29 10.21 14.65
CA ASN A 89 -5.58 11.51 14.03
C ASN A 89 -4.45 12.03 13.12
N GLU A 90 -3.22 11.57 13.34
CA GLU A 90 -2.06 11.96 12.52
C GLU A 90 -1.91 11.09 11.26
N ILE A 91 -2.69 10.02 11.12
CA ILE A 91 -2.63 9.13 9.96
C ILE A 91 -3.65 9.60 8.91
N ASP A 92 -3.15 10.11 7.79
CA ASP A 92 -3.93 10.63 6.67
C ASP A 92 -4.93 9.65 6.03
N LEU A 93 -4.72 8.34 6.22
CA LEU A 93 -5.64 7.30 5.75
C LEU A 93 -6.82 7.08 6.69
N VAL A 94 -6.75 7.51 7.94
CA VAL A 94 -7.82 7.36 8.92
C VAL A 94 -8.82 8.49 8.72
N GLU A 95 -10.06 8.13 8.40
CA GLU A 95 -11.16 9.08 8.30
C GLU A 95 -11.77 9.36 9.68
N ASN A 96 -12.02 8.29 10.45
CA ASN A 96 -12.67 8.36 11.73
C ASN A 96 -12.35 7.12 12.58
N PHE A 97 -12.47 7.24 13.88
CA PHE A 97 -12.40 6.10 14.81
C PHE A 97 -13.37 6.28 15.99
N GLN A 98 -13.82 5.17 16.55
CA GLN A 98 -14.74 5.13 17.69
C GLN A 98 -14.23 4.14 18.72
N VAL A 99 -14.14 4.57 19.97
CA VAL A 99 -13.95 3.69 21.11
C VAL A 99 -15.32 3.04 21.42
N ARG A 100 -15.41 1.74 21.22
CA ARG A 100 -16.67 0.99 21.43
C ARG A 100 -16.83 0.52 22.85
N GLU A 101 -15.74 0.03 23.42
CA GLU A 101 -15.69 -0.52 24.76
C GLU A 101 -14.37 -0.14 25.39
N ILE A 102 -14.39 0.12 26.68
CA ILE A 102 -13.20 0.41 27.47
C ILE A 102 -13.33 -0.23 28.84
N ASN A 103 -12.23 -0.81 29.30
CA ASN A 103 -12.06 -1.27 30.67
C ASN A 103 -10.64 -0.92 31.16
N ASN A 104 -10.30 -1.31 32.39
CA ASN A 104 -9.02 -0.95 32.99
C ASN A 104 -7.78 -1.53 32.28
N LYS A 105 -7.95 -2.51 31.40
CA LYS A 105 -6.83 -3.21 30.71
C LYS A 105 -6.87 -3.06 29.20
N ASN A 106 -8.04 -2.84 28.62
CA ASN A 106 -8.22 -2.86 27.17
C ASN A 106 -9.23 -1.83 26.71
N ALA A 107 -9.06 -1.35 25.48
CA ALA A 107 -10.07 -0.59 24.74
C ALA A 107 -10.27 -1.18 23.33
N ASN A 108 -11.52 -1.43 22.96
CA ASN A 108 -11.91 -1.83 21.62
C ASN A 108 -12.19 -0.58 20.78
N ILE A 109 -11.44 -0.38 19.72
CA ILE A 109 -11.54 0.79 18.85
C ILE A 109 -11.84 0.30 17.43
N LYS A 110 -12.91 0.85 16.84
CA LYS A 110 -13.22 0.67 15.42
C LYS A 110 -12.70 1.86 14.64
N ILE A 111 -11.84 1.58 13.65
CA ILE A 111 -11.22 2.57 12.78
C ILE A 111 -11.87 2.46 11.41
N LYS A 112 -12.32 3.60 10.85
CA LYS A 112 -12.72 3.77 9.46
C LYS A 112 -11.56 4.39 8.71
N TYR A 113 -11.11 3.74 7.64
CA TYR A 113 -9.93 4.19 6.90
C TYR A 113 -10.06 3.92 5.40
N TYR A 114 -9.21 4.58 4.62
CA TYR A 114 -9.13 4.38 3.18
C TYR A 114 -7.86 3.62 2.79
N GLY A 115 -7.98 2.78 1.76
CA GLY A 115 -6.87 2.05 1.19
C GLY A 115 -6.69 0.64 1.71
N LYS A 116 -5.48 0.09 1.53
CA LYS A 116 -5.19 -1.32 1.84
C LYS A 116 -4.80 -1.49 3.31
N THR A 117 -5.21 -2.60 3.91
CA THR A 117 -4.91 -2.95 5.30
C THR A 117 -3.42 -3.00 5.62
N ASN A 118 -2.59 -3.48 4.68
CA ASN A 118 -1.14 -3.50 4.87
C ASN A 118 -0.53 -2.10 4.94
N VAL A 119 -1.08 -1.13 4.20
CA VAL A 119 -0.57 0.26 4.21
C VAL A 119 -0.88 0.94 5.55
N ILE A 120 -2.09 0.76 6.08
CA ILE A 120 -2.41 1.32 7.41
C ILE A 120 -1.59 0.64 8.51
N SER A 121 -1.37 -0.69 8.43
CA SER A 121 -0.53 -1.39 9.42
C SER A 121 0.91 -0.87 9.43
N GLU A 122 1.51 -0.66 8.26
CA GLU A 122 2.85 -0.08 8.16
C GLU A 122 2.92 1.34 8.75
N LYS A 123 1.89 2.17 8.54
CA LYS A 123 1.83 3.52 9.12
C LYS A 123 1.72 3.48 10.65
N LEU A 124 0.91 2.56 11.18
CA LEU A 124 0.79 2.34 12.62
C LEU A 124 2.12 1.86 13.23
N LEU A 125 2.79 0.89 12.60
CA LEU A 125 4.10 0.40 13.03
C LEU A 125 5.16 1.51 13.04
N LYS A 126 5.22 2.36 12.01
CA LYS A 126 6.13 3.51 11.94
C LYS A 126 5.89 4.54 13.04
N LYS A 127 4.68 4.62 13.59
CA LYS A 127 4.33 5.47 14.72
C LYS A 127 4.57 4.81 16.09
N GLY A 128 5.24 3.66 16.12
CA GLY A 128 5.61 2.97 17.37
C GLY A 128 4.50 2.10 17.96
N ILE A 129 3.45 1.80 17.21
CA ILE A 129 2.40 0.89 17.63
C ILE A 129 2.83 -0.54 17.31
N LYS A 130 2.89 -1.42 18.31
CA LYS A 130 3.04 -2.86 18.09
C LYS A 130 1.69 -3.46 17.71
N ILE A 131 1.70 -4.27 16.68
CA ILE A 131 0.51 -4.94 16.15
C ILE A 131 0.75 -6.44 16.25
N ASP A 132 -0.21 -7.14 16.86
CA ASP A 132 -0.29 -8.59 16.89
C ASP A 132 -1.66 -9.02 16.36
N LEU A 133 -1.69 -10.01 15.47
CA LEU A 133 -2.92 -10.48 14.84
C LEU A 133 -3.41 -11.72 15.57
N ASP A 134 -4.54 -11.62 16.24
CA ASP A 134 -5.18 -12.72 16.94
C ASP A 134 -6.65 -12.83 16.52
N ASN A 135 -7.03 -13.95 15.91
CA ASN A 135 -8.41 -14.28 15.52
C ASN A 135 -9.17 -13.13 14.85
N GLU A 136 -8.60 -12.55 13.76
CA GLU A 136 -9.18 -11.45 12.99
C GLU A 136 -9.25 -10.09 13.73
N THR A 137 -8.82 -10.04 14.97
CA THR A 137 -8.74 -8.79 15.75
C THR A 137 -7.27 -8.39 15.91
N TRP A 138 -6.99 -7.13 15.67
CA TRP A 138 -5.66 -6.59 15.86
C TRP A 138 -5.45 -6.18 17.30
N LYS A 139 -4.62 -6.91 18.02
CA LYS A 139 -4.12 -6.48 19.34
C LYS A 139 -3.02 -5.46 19.14
N VAL A 140 -3.18 -4.30 19.74
CA VAL A 140 -2.21 -3.22 19.63
C VAL A 140 -1.72 -2.77 20.99
N SER A 141 -0.47 -2.36 21.06
CA SER A 141 0.13 -1.77 22.25
C SER A 141 1.09 -0.67 21.85
N LEU A 142 1.23 0.33 22.73
CA LEU A 142 2.27 1.35 22.61
C LEU A 142 3.58 0.84 23.21
N ASN A 143 4.69 1.26 22.63
CA ASN A 143 6.03 0.98 23.16
C ASN A 143 6.34 1.76 24.44
#